data_920615a091b5037cb4cf6b3cf750eaad
#
_entry.id   920615a091b5037cb4cf6b3cf750eaad
#
_cell.length_a   1.000
_cell.length_b   1.000
_cell.length_c   1.000
_cell.angle_alpha   90.00
_cell.angle_beta   90.00
_cell.angle_gamma   90.00
#
_symmetry.space_group_name_H-M   'P 1'
#
loop_
_entity.id
_entity.type
_entity.pdbx_description
1 polymer ?
#
loop_
_entity_poly.entity_id
_entity_poly.type
_entity_poly.pdbx_seq_one_letter_code
_entity_poly.pdbx_strand_id
1 'polypeptide(L)'
;MKLRKHMISRVLPDSIAEELGLEPGDRLVSVNGQPVEDVFDYRYLMNEELVVLLVEKPDGEEWELEVEKEYEEDLGIEFENGGLMDDYRSCSNKCMFCFIDQMPPDMRETLYFKDDDSRLSFLQGNYVTLTNMSEKDIERVIRYHLEPINISFQAMNPELRCKMLHNRFAGKALEKVDMLYNAGITMNGQIVLCKGVNDGDELEYSLEKLSAYAPVLQSVSVVPVGLTKYRKGLYPLEPFNKEDAEKVLSQIQRWQKIMMEKYGIHFIHASDEWYILADRELPYEDEYDGYLQLENGVGMLRLLETEVKETLEGLSGDDRKVTGRIATGKLAAPFITRYIKEIQKKYPNVQIPVTTIENRFFGEKITVSGLITGQDLKEQLSGLDLGEKLLIPCSMLKGDEEIFLDDMTLKELSEALKTEIVIVDTGGRDLVEAVINPPKHKPTRRRQIYEQTSSSDSGKAECRQIHSV
;
A
#
# COMPACT_ATOMS: atom_id res chain seq x y z
N MET A 1 -12.54 -15.56 -32.54
CA MET A 1 -12.55 -15.10 -31.15
C MET A 1 -13.41 -13.86 -31.12
N LYS A 2 -14.40 -13.74 -30.23
CA LYS A 2 -15.19 -12.51 -30.15
C LYS A 2 -14.29 -11.44 -29.56
N LEU A 3 -14.05 -10.32 -30.26
CA LEU A 3 -13.29 -9.19 -29.72
C LEU A 3 -13.98 -8.72 -28.45
N ARG A 4 -13.23 -8.54 -27.37
CA ARG A 4 -13.72 -7.84 -26.18
C ARG A 4 -13.89 -6.38 -26.54
N LYS A 5 -14.92 -5.74 -26.01
CA LYS A 5 -15.20 -4.32 -26.17
C LYS A 5 -15.23 -3.71 -24.77
N HIS A 6 -14.42 -2.67 -24.56
CA HIS A 6 -14.24 -2.06 -23.26
C HIS A 6 -15.00 -0.74 -23.20
N MET A 7 -16.00 -0.68 -22.33
CA MET A 7 -16.85 0.50 -22.20
C MET A 7 -16.12 1.64 -21.52
N ILE A 8 -16.12 2.80 -22.15
CA ILE A 8 -15.62 4.05 -21.60
C ILE A 8 -16.62 4.53 -20.56
N SER A 9 -16.18 4.61 -19.30
CA SER A 9 -17.03 5.06 -18.18
C SER A 9 -16.96 6.58 -17.98
N ARG A 10 -15.84 7.19 -18.37
CA ARG A 10 -15.62 8.64 -18.24
C ARG A 10 -14.62 9.13 -19.26
N VAL A 11 -14.82 10.36 -19.72
CA VAL A 11 -13.86 11.16 -20.49
C VAL A 11 -13.48 12.37 -19.67
N LEU A 12 -12.18 12.65 -19.55
CA LEU A 12 -11.68 13.77 -18.77
C LEU A 12 -11.86 15.07 -19.55
N PRO A 13 -12.22 16.19 -18.90
CA PRO A 13 -12.26 17.51 -19.56
C PRO A 13 -10.88 17.93 -20.06
N ASP A 14 -10.86 18.67 -21.16
CA ASP A 14 -9.63 19.19 -21.80
C ASP A 14 -8.64 18.07 -22.20
N SER A 15 -9.14 16.87 -22.51
CA SER A 15 -8.35 15.69 -22.91
C SER A 15 -8.42 15.43 -24.42
N ILE A 16 -7.45 14.67 -24.94
CA ILE A 16 -7.45 14.21 -26.34
C ILE A 16 -8.76 13.47 -26.67
N ALA A 17 -9.23 12.65 -25.76
CA ALA A 17 -10.50 11.89 -25.94
C ALA A 17 -11.71 12.81 -26.10
N GLU A 18 -11.77 13.92 -25.35
CA GLU A 18 -12.84 14.91 -25.50
C GLU A 18 -12.75 15.63 -26.87
N GLU A 19 -11.55 16.00 -27.30
CA GLU A 19 -11.31 16.62 -28.63
C GLU A 19 -11.71 15.70 -29.78
N LEU A 20 -11.52 14.39 -29.61
CA LEU A 20 -11.94 13.36 -30.57
C LEU A 20 -13.46 13.08 -30.57
N GLY A 21 -14.22 13.66 -29.65
CA GLY A 21 -15.64 13.44 -29.52
C GLY A 21 -16.01 12.09 -28.93
N LEU A 22 -15.12 11.50 -28.12
CA LEU A 22 -15.43 10.32 -27.34
C LEU A 22 -16.31 10.69 -26.16
N GLU A 23 -17.25 9.78 -25.82
CA GLU A 23 -18.24 9.99 -24.76
C GLU A 23 -18.35 8.76 -23.86
N PRO A 24 -18.78 8.92 -22.59
CA PRO A 24 -19.15 7.79 -21.77
C PRO A 24 -20.22 6.93 -22.44
N GLY A 25 -19.99 5.60 -22.46
CA GLY A 25 -20.84 4.64 -23.17
C GLY A 25 -20.26 4.16 -24.52
N ASP A 26 -19.30 4.85 -25.09
CA ASP A 26 -18.50 4.37 -26.22
C ASP A 26 -17.71 3.12 -25.82
N ARG A 27 -17.32 2.29 -26.78
CA ARG A 27 -16.59 1.05 -26.52
C ARG A 27 -15.33 0.98 -27.34
N LEU A 28 -14.17 0.91 -26.68
CA LEU A 28 -12.90 0.62 -27.34
C LEU A 28 -12.89 -0.83 -27.81
N VAL A 29 -12.62 -1.05 -29.09
CA VAL A 29 -12.62 -2.37 -29.76
C VAL A 29 -11.20 -2.86 -30.00
N SER A 30 -10.34 -1.97 -30.51
CA SER A 30 -8.91 -2.29 -30.78
C SER A 30 -8.05 -1.02 -30.75
N VAL A 31 -6.76 -1.24 -30.58
CA VAL A 31 -5.71 -0.22 -30.73
C VAL A 31 -4.71 -0.73 -31.76
N ASN A 32 -4.38 0.07 -32.77
CA ASN A 32 -3.49 -0.30 -33.88
C ASN A 32 -3.89 -1.63 -34.55
N GLY A 33 -5.20 -1.89 -34.69
CA GLY A 33 -5.74 -3.12 -35.24
C GLY A 33 -5.53 -4.37 -34.35
N GLN A 34 -4.99 -4.21 -33.14
CA GLN A 34 -4.79 -5.29 -32.18
C GLN A 34 -5.89 -5.29 -31.13
N PRO A 35 -6.42 -6.47 -30.76
CA PRO A 35 -7.41 -6.57 -29.70
C PRO A 35 -6.79 -6.23 -28.34
N VAL A 36 -7.55 -5.57 -27.50
CA VAL A 36 -7.21 -5.27 -26.10
C VAL A 36 -7.89 -6.33 -25.24
N GLU A 37 -7.13 -7.08 -24.44
CA GLU A 37 -7.69 -8.06 -23.49
C GLU A 37 -7.97 -7.40 -22.13
N ASP A 38 -7.04 -6.56 -21.68
CA ASP A 38 -7.11 -5.83 -20.41
C ASP A 38 -6.19 -4.58 -20.44
N VAL A 39 -6.03 -3.94 -19.29
CA VAL A 39 -5.23 -2.73 -19.12
C VAL A 39 -3.77 -2.87 -19.55
N PHE A 40 -3.18 -4.06 -19.50
CA PHE A 40 -1.79 -4.26 -19.93
C PHE A 40 -1.63 -4.10 -21.45
N ASP A 41 -2.55 -4.72 -22.22
CA ASP A 41 -2.54 -4.53 -23.67
C ASP A 41 -2.82 -3.07 -24.01
N TYR A 42 -3.79 -2.44 -23.34
CA TYR A 42 -4.13 -1.05 -23.57
C TYR A 42 -2.91 -0.14 -23.36
N ARG A 43 -2.26 -0.21 -22.21
CA ARG A 43 -1.09 0.64 -21.90
C ARG A 43 0.07 0.39 -22.86
N TYR A 44 0.33 -0.88 -23.18
CA TYR A 44 1.40 -1.23 -24.11
C TYR A 44 1.15 -0.67 -25.51
N LEU A 45 -0.07 -0.86 -26.04
CA LEU A 45 -0.44 -0.41 -27.39
C LEU A 45 -0.60 1.11 -27.49
N MET A 46 -0.92 1.77 -26.37
CA MET A 46 -1.02 3.22 -26.30
C MET A 46 0.32 3.94 -26.16
N ASN A 47 1.41 3.20 -25.91
CA ASN A 47 2.75 3.76 -25.73
C ASN A 47 3.46 3.99 -27.07
N GLU A 48 2.81 4.74 -27.96
CA GLU A 48 3.25 5.12 -29.32
C GLU A 48 2.83 6.57 -29.59
N GLU A 49 3.59 7.27 -30.46
CA GLU A 49 3.26 8.66 -30.85
C GLU A 49 2.07 8.73 -31.82
N LEU A 50 1.84 7.68 -32.58
CA LEU A 50 0.71 7.56 -33.51
C LEU A 50 -0.07 6.29 -33.20
N VAL A 51 -1.32 6.44 -32.79
CA VAL A 51 -2.21 5.31 -32.48
C VAL A 51 -3.50 5.37 -33.27
N VAL A 52 -4.00 4.22 -33.71
CA VAL A 52 -5.29 4.08 -34.39
C VAL A 52 -6.26 3.38 -33.46
N LEU A 53 -7.32 4.05 -33.05
CA LEU A 53 -8.36 3.50 -32.20
C LEU A 53 -9.53 3.08 -33.05
N LEU A 54 -10.05 1.88 -32.83
CA LEU A 54 -11.36 1.48 -33.31
C LEU A 54 -12.34 1.56 -32.12
N VAL A 55 -13.34 2.42 -32.24
CA VAL A 55 -14.34 2.67 -31.21
C VAL A 55 -15.73 2.40 -31.75
N GLU A 56 -16.57 1.66 -31.03
CA GLU A 56 -17.97 1.47 -31.34
C GLU A 56 -18.83 2.45 -30.51
N LYS A 57 -19.64 3.24 -31.17
CA LYS A 57 -20.62 4.13 -30.54
C LYS A 57 -21.81 3.33 -30.00
N PRO A 58 -22.63 3.87 -29.07
CA PRO A 58 -23.79 3.18 -28.50
C PRO A 58 -24.85 2.74 -29.52
N ASP A 59 -24.93 3.40 -30.66
CA ASP A 59 -25.83 3.09 -31.78
C ASP A 59 -25.28 1.98 -32.72
N GLY A 60 -24.03 1.54 -32.50
CA GLY A 60 -23.34 0.52 -33.27
C GLY A 60 -22.53 1.04 -34.46
N GLU A 61 -22.39 2.37 -34.61
CA GLU A 61 -21.47 2.96 -35.57
C GLU A 61 -20.03 2.71 -35.11
N GLU A 62 -19.14 2.33 -36.05
CA GLU A 62 -17.70 2.15 -35.75
C GLU A 62 -16.93 3.36 -36.26
N TRP A 63 -16.15 3.95 -35.36
CA TRP A 63 -15.24 5.06 -35.66
C TRP A 63 -13.79 4.57 -35.62
N GLU A 64 -13.05 4.87 -36.71
CA GLU A 64 -11.60 4.72 -36.72
C GLU A 64 -10.97 6.10 -36.51
N LEU A 65 -10.24 6.26 -35.41
CA LEU A 65 -9.67 7.52 -34.96
C LEU A 65 -8.15 7.41 -35.00
N GLU A 66 -7.51 8.21 -35.82
CA GLU A 66 -6.06 8.36 -35.86
C GLU A 66 -5.67 9.47 -34.87
N VAL A 67 -4.79 9.16 -33.94
CA VAL A 67 -4.39 10.04 -32.83
C VAL A 67 -2.89 10.22 -32.85
N GLU A 68 -2.44 11.45 -33.04
CA GLU A 68 -1.07 11.88 -32.83
C GLU A 68 -0.93 12.48 -31.44
N LYS A 69 -0.01 11.98 -30.63
CA LYS A 69 0.19 12.38 -29.23
C LYS A 69 1.65 12.25 -28.82
N GLU A 70 2.04 12.80 -27.69
CA GLU A 70 3.34 12.49 -27.09
C GLU A 70 3.38 11.04 -26.60
N TYR A 71 4.57 10.44 -26.55
CA TYR A 71 4.78 9.02 -26.30
C TYR A 71 4.04 8.49 -25.07
N GLU A 72 4.11 9.20 -23.94
CA GLU A 72 3.46 8.81 -22.68
C GLU A 72 2.15 9.56 -22.38
N GLU A 73 1.66 10.35 -23.33
CA GLU A 73 0.46 11.16 -23.13
C GLU A 73 -0.79 10.28 -23.05
N ASP A 74 -1.60 10.49 -22.01
CA ASP A 74 -2.84 9.77 -21.79
C ASP A 74 -3.99 10.39 -22.60
N LEU A 75 -4.88 9.57 -23.12
CA LEU A 75 -6.05 10.05 -23.87
C LEU A 75 -7.09 10.75 -22.99
N GLY A 76 -7.06 10.52 -21.68
CA GLY A 76 -8.08 10.99 -20.75
C GLY A 76 -9.35 10.13 -20.74
N ILE A 77 -9.18 8.80 -20.94
CA ILE A 77 -10.27 7.83 -20.91
C ILE A 77 -10.19 7.01 -19.60
N GLU A 78 -11.30 6.92 -18.89
CA GLU A 78 -11.48 5.97 -17.79
C GLU A 78 -12.39 4.82 -18.21
N PHE A 79 -12.02 3.60 -17.86
CA PHE A 79 -12.81 2.41 -18.12
C PHE A 79 -13.51 1.93 -16.85
N GLU A 80 -14.50 1.06 -16.99
CA GLU A 80 -15.16 0.39 -15.86
C GLU A 80 -14.17 -0.50 -15.07
N ASN A 81 -14.62 -0.97 -13.90
CA ASN A 81 -13.84 -1.85 -13.01
C ASN A 81 -12.47 -1.28 -12.58
N GLY A 82 -12.45 0.00 -12.19
CA GLY A 82 -11.23 0.65 -11.69
C GLY A 82 -10.10 0.72 -12.71
N GLY A 83 -10.42 0.75 -14.01
CA GLY A 83 -9.46 0.83 -15.09
C GLY A 83 -8.79 -0.49 -15.49
N LEU A 84 -9.20 -1.63 -14.92
CA LEU A 84 -8.63 -2.94 -15.27
C LEU A 84 -9.06 -3.43 -16.66
N MET A 85 -10.16 -2.91 -17.20
CA MET A 85 -10.76 -3.33 -18.47
C MET A 85 -11.20 -4.81 -18.50
N ASP A 86 -11.25 -5.48 -17.37
CA ASP A 86 -11.67 -6.85 -17.14
C ASP A 86 -12.13 -7.03 -15.69
N ASP A 87 -12.76 -8.17 -15.37
CA ASP A 87 -13.13 -8.49 -14.00
C ASP A 87 -11.93 -8.70 -13.09
N TYR A 88 -12.08 -8.36 -11.81
CA TYR A 88 -11.05 -8.62 -10.80
C TYR A 88 -10.79 -10.12 -10.63
N ARG A 89 -9.54 -10.50 -10.53
CA ARG A 89 -9.12 -11.90 -10.29
C ARG A 89 -8.96 -12.15 -8.79
N SER A 90 -9.92 -12.87 -8.21
CA SER A 90 -9.85 -13.24 -6.80
C SER A 90 -8.78 -14.28 -6.52
N CYS A 91 -8.14 -14.19 -5.35
CA CYS A 91 -7.14 -15.13 -4.88
C CYS A 91 -7.71 -16.55 -4.67
N SER A 92 -7.01 -17.55 -5.19
CA SER A 92 -7.38 -18.97 -5.03
C SER A 92 -6.75 -19.64 -3.80
N ASN A 93 -5.87 -18.95 -3.07
CA ASN A 93 -5.17 -19.47 -1.91
C ASN A 93 -6.03 -19.47 -0.64
N LYS A 94 -5.64 -20.30 0.33
CA LYS A 94 -6.20 -20.36 1.68
C LYS A 94 -5.05 -20.27 2.69
N CYS A 95 -4.33 -19.15 2.65
CA CYS A 95 -3.13 -18.97 3.45
C CYS A 95 -3.42 -19.07 4.95
N MET A 96 -2.58 -19.80 5.70
CA MET A 96 -2.75 -19.93 7.14
C MET A 96 -2.66 -18.60 7.91
N PHE A 97 -2.08 -17.57 7.28
CA PHE A 97 -1.90 -16.22 7.80
C PHE A 97 -2.82 -15.17 7.14
N CYS A 98 -3.74 -15.58 6.24
CA CYS A 98 -4.59 -14.64 5.50
C CYS A 98 -5.34 -13.71 6.45
N PHE A 99 -5.15 -12.39 6.28
CA PHE A 99 -5.81 -11.41 7.12
C PHE A 99 -7.32 -11.34 6.83
N ILE A 100 -7.71 -11.51 5.56
CA ILE A 100 -9.12 -11.50 5.16
C ILE A 100 -9.91 -12.64 5.83
N ASP A 101 -9.29 -13.82 6.03
CA ASP A 101 -9.94 -14.92 6.73
C ASP A 101 -10.13 -14.67 8.25
N GLN A 102 -9.50 -13.61 8.76
CA GLN A 102 -9.61 -13.17 10.16
C GLN A 102 -10.49 -11.92 10.32
N MET A 103 -11.17 -11.50 9.26
CA MET A 103 -12.12 -10.39 9.32
C MET A 103 -13.36 -10.81 10.11
N PRO A 104 -13.96 -9.93 10.93
CA PRO A 104 -15.23 -10.20 11.58
C PRO A 104 -16.34 -10.39 10.53
N PRO A 105 -17.42 -11.12 10.85
CA PRO A 105 -18.57 -11.22 9.95
C PRO A 105 -19.30 -9.88 9.85
N ASP A 106 -20.15 -9.77 8.83
CA ASP A 106 -21.11 -8.68 8.65
C ASP A 106 -20.49 -7.28 8.41
N MET A 107 -19.27 -7.24 7.88
CA MET A 107 -18.67 -6.01 7.34
C MET A 107 -19.04 -5.83 5.87
N ARG A 108 -18.76 -4.65 5.28
CA ARG A 108 -19.01 -4.41 3.86
C ARG A 108 -18.31 -5.44 2.97
N GLU A 109 -18.99 -5.87 1.91
CA GLU A 109 -18.58 -6.98 1.04
C GLU A 109 -17.16 -6.78 0.45
N THR A 110 -16.79 -5.55 0.12
CA THR A 110 -15.49 -5.22 -0.47
C THR A 110 -14.31 -5.60 0.41
N LEU A 111 -14.48 -5.66 1.73
CA LEU A 111 -13.41 -6.06 2.68
C LEU A 111 -13.12 -7.57 2.69
N TYR A 112 -13.99 -8.38 2.11
CA TYR A 112 -13.78 -9.83 1.99
C TYR A 112 -13.19 -10.25 0.65
N PHE A 113 -12.96 -9.29 -0.23
CA PHE A 113 -12.31 -9.59 -1.50
C PHE A 113 -10.83 -9.92 -1.26
N LYS A 114 -10.41 -11.10 -1.70
CA LYS A 114 -9.02 -11.55 -1.64
C LYS A 114 -8.35 -11.23 -2.95
N ASP A 115 -7.47 -10.27 -2.93
CA ASP A 115 -6.70 -9.88 -4.10
C ASP A 115 -5.48 -10.80 -4.33
N ASP A 116 -5.28 -11.24 -5.57
CA ASP A 116 -4.07 -11.84 -6.10
C ASP A 116 -4.02 -11.58 -7.62
N ASP A 117 -4.41 -10.36 -8.02
CA ASP A 117 -4.46 -9.92 -9.41
C ASP A 117 -3.18 -9.18 -9.78
N SER A 118 -2.41 -9.75 -10.70
CA SER A 118 -1.13 -9.17 -11.11
C SER A 118 -1.26 -7.76 -11.70
N ARG A 119 -2.42 -7.39 -12.26
CA ARG A 119 -2.65 -6.05 -12.78
C ARG A 119 -2.63 -5.01 -11.66
N LEU A 120 -3.15 -5.37 -10.48
CA LEU A 120 -3.10 -4.51 -9.30
C LEU A 120 -1.69 -4.37 -8.71
N SER A 121 -0.80 -5.35 -8.95
CA SER A 121 0.62 -5.20 -8.60
C SER A 121 1.25 -4.00 -9.32
N PHE A 122 1.02 -3.88 -10.62
CA PHE A 122 1.58 -2.77 -11.41
C PHE A 122 0.82 -1.45 -11.26
N LEU A 123 -0.51 -1.51 -11.06
CA LEU A 123 -1.34 -0.32 -10.94
C LEU A 123 -1.32 0.30 -9.55
N GLN A 124 -1.21 -0.54 -8.53
CA GLN A 124 -1.42 -0.16 -7.14
C GLN A 124 -0.31 -0.61 -6.19
N GLY A 125 0.71 -1.32 -6.67
CA GLY A 125 1.78 -1.84 -5.83
C GLY A 125 1.41 -3.08 -5.00
N ASN A 126 0.29 -3.75 -5.29
CA ASN A 126 -0.15 -4.91 -4.52
C ASN A 126 0.81 -6.09 -4.70
N TYR A 127 0.97 -6.89 -3.62
CA TYR A 127 1.82 -8.08 -3.63
C TYR A 127 1.05 -9.31 -4.12
N VAL A 128 1.59 -10.00 -5.14
CA VAL A 128 0.98 -11.20 -5.70
C VAL A 128 1.74 -12.47 -5.35
N THR A 129 1.04 -13.58 -5.27
CA THR A 129 1.64 -14.88 -4.91
C THR A 129 2.20 -15.63 -6.13
N LEU A 130 2.01 -15.16 -7.34
CA LEU A 130 2.28 -15.84 -8.61
C LEU A 130 1.46 -17.12 -8.85
N THR A 131 0.64 -17.56 -7.87
CA THR A 131 -0.16 -18.78 -8.03
C THR A 131 -1.37 -18.59 -8.95
N ASN A 132 -1.83 -17.33 -9.07
CA ASN A 132 -2.98 -16.94 -9.90
C ASN A 132 -2.59 -16.50 -11.32
N MET A 133 -1.29 -16.42 -11.62
CA MET A 133 -0.77 -16.06 -12.93
C MET A 133 -0.52 -17.31 -13.78
N SER A 134 -0.98 -17.32 -15.01
CA SER A 134 -0.62 -18.33 -15.99
C SER A 134 0.77 -18.07 -16.59
N GLU A 135 1.32 -19.02 -17.37
CA GLU A 135 2.54 -18.79 -18.15
C GLU A 135 2.36 -17.64 -19.15
N LYS A 136 1.18 -17.55 -19.78
CA LYS A 136 0.82 -16.42 -20.66
C LYS A 136 0.87 -15.07 -19.95
N ASP A 137 0.42 -14.99 -18.70
CA ASP A 137 0.50 -13.74 -17.94
C ASP A 137 1.96 -13.33 -17.69
N ILE A 138 2.85 -14.30 -17.37
CA ILE A 138 4.29 -14.05 -17.21
C ILE A 138 4.93 -13.62 -18.54
N GLU A 139 4.59 -14.29 -19.65
CA GLU A 139 5.06 -13.91 -20.97
C GLU A 139 4.64 -12.49 -21.37
N ARG A 140 3.43 -12.06 -20.99
CA ARG A 140 2.96 -10.68 -21.21
C ARG A 140 3.73 -9.68 -20.35
N VAL A 141 3.96 -9.98 -19.07
CA VAL A 141 4.80 -9.14 -18.19
C VAL A 141 6.19 -8.94 -18.80
N ILE A 142 6.81 -10.01 -19.26
CA ILE A 142 8.13 -9.97 -19.89
C ILE A 142 8.09 -9.18 -21.22
N ARG A 143 7.13 -9.50 -22.09
CA ARG A 143 6.99 -8.87 -23.42
C ARG A 143 6.74 -7.36 -23.31
N TYR A 144 5.93 -6.92 -22.36
CA TYR A 144 5.55 -5.52 -22.17
C TYR A 144 6.49 -4.79 -21.21
N HIS A 145 7.48 -5.52 -20.68
CA HIS A 145 8.47 -5.01 -19.74
C HIS A 145 7.79 -4.29 -18.53
N LEU A 146 6.77 -4.97 -17.98
CA LEU A 146 6.02 -4.43 -16.85
C LEU A 146 6.80 -4.64 -15.55
N GLU A 147 7.20 -3.55 -14.92
CA GLU A 147 8.01 -3.57 -13.70
C GLU A 147 7.82 -2.31 -12.84
N PRO A 148 8.10 -2.35 -11.52
CA PRO A 148 8.42 -3.57 -10.78
C PRO A 148 7.20 -4.45 -10.53
N ILE A 149 7.40 -5.77 -10.37
CA ILE A 149 6.38 -6.67 -9.86
C ILE A 149 6.63 -6.98 -8.38
N ASN A 150 5.60 -6.84 -7.55
CA ASN A 150 5.68 -7.11 -6.11
C ASN A 150 5.22 -8.53 -5.79
N ILE A 151 6.09 -9.35 -5.17
CA ILE A 151 5.89 -10.78 -5.00
C ILE A 151 5.84 -11.18 -3.51
N SER A 152 4.74 -11.81 -3.11
CA SER A 152 4.58 -12.47 -1.80
C SER A 152 5.23 -13.84 -1.83
N PHE A 153 6.48 -13.95 -1.38
CA PHE A 153 7.23 -15.20 -1.37
C PHE A 153 6.80 -16.14 -0.24
N GLN A 154 6.72 -15.63 0.95
CA GLN A 154 6.43 -16.30 2.23
C GLN A 154 7.47 -17.35 2.64
N ALA A 155 7.88 -18.24 1.74
CA ALA A 155 8.97 -19.20 1.89
C ALA A 155 9.51 -19.61 0.51
N MET A 156 10.81 -19.83 0.42
CA MET A 156 11.46 -20.39 -0.79
C MET A 156 11.54 -21.92 -0.77
N ASN A 157 11.22 -22.56 0.36
CA ASN A 157 10.99 -24.00 0.43
C ASN A 157 9.65 -24.34 -0.23
N PRO A 158 9.63 -25.07 -1.36
CA PRO A 158 8.41 -25.32 -2.15
C PRO A 158 7.33 -26.08 -1.38
N GLU A 159 7.74 -27.03 -0.54
CA GLU A 159 6.80 -27.84 0.27
C GLU A 159 6.17 -27.00 1.39
N LEU A 160 7.00 -26.20 2.06
CA LEU A 160 6.50 -25.28 3.09
C LEU A 160 5.58 -24.22 2.47
N ARG A 161 5.93 -23.67 1.31
CA ARG A 161 5.10 -22.70 0.61
C ARG A 161 3.73 -23.28 0.25
N CYS A 162 3.67 -24.52 -0.25
CA CYS A 162 2.40 -25.21 -0.49
C CYS A 162 1.56 -25.34 0.78
N LYS A 163 2.20 -25.65 1.91
CA LYS A 163 1.53 -25.76 3.23
C LYS A 163 1.02 -24.39 3.69
N MET A 164 1.84 -23.35 3.62
CA MET A 164 1.50 -22.00 4.08
C MET A 164 0.35 -21.37 3.28
N LEU A 165 0.36 -21.51 1.95
CA LEU A 165 -0.67 -20.97 1.07
C LEU A 165 -1.88 -21.92 0.92
N HIS A 166 -1.80 -23.14 1.48
CA HIS A 166 -2.76 -24.20 1.29
C HIS A 166 -3.11 -24.41 -0.19
N ASN A 167 -2.09 -24.40 -1.02
CA ASN A 167 -2.19 -24.50 -2.48
C ASN A 167 -1.07 -25.43 -3.00
N ARG A 168 -1.44 -26.58 -3.56
CA ARG A 168 -0.49 -27.57 -4.06
C ARG A 168 0.41 -27.08 -5.20
N PHE A 169 0.05 -26.00 -5.86
CA PHE A 169 0.81 -25.42 -6.96
C PHE A 169 1.74 -24.27 -6.50
N ALA A 170 1.67 -23.87 -5.23
CA ALA A 170 2.41 -22.71 -4.73
C ALA A 170 3.94 -22.91 -4.79
N GLY A 171 4.41 -24.14 -4.58
CA GLY A 171 5.84 -24.45 -4.72
C GLY A 171 6.31 -24.32 -6.17
N LYS A 172 5.54 -24.86 -7.12
CA LYS A 172 5.86 -24.75 -8.56
C LYS A 172 5.80 -23.31 -9.05
N ALA A 173 4.94 -22.48 -8.48
CA ALA A 173 4.84 -21.07 -8.88
C ALA A 173 6.15 -20.28 -8.67
N LEU A 174 7.08 -20.78 -7.85
CA LEU A 174 8.42 -20.17 -7.70
C LEU A 174 9.26 -20.24 -8.99
N GLU A 175 9.01 -21.20 -9.90
CA GLU A 175 9.69 -21.27 -11.18
C GLU A 175 9.44 -20.01 -12.04
N LYS A 176 8.35 -19.29 -11.81
CA LYS A 176 8.06 -18.02 -12.50
C LYS A 176 9.01 -16.89 -12.09
N VAL A 177 9.58 -16.98 -10.88
CA VAL A 177 10.60 -16.02 -10.43
C VAL A 177 11.85 -16.15 -11.29
N ASP A 178 12.25 -17.38 -11.63
CA ASP A 178 13.38 -17.61 -12.55
C ASP A 178 13.11 -17.03 -13.94
N MET A 179 11.87 -17.14 -14.45
CA MET A 179 11.48 -16.55 -15.74
C MET A 179 11.60 -15.03 -15.71
N LEU A 180 11.08 -14.38 -14.68
CA LEU A 180 11.14 -12.92 -14.50
C LEU A 180 12.59 -12.45 -14.32
N TYR A 181 13.37 -13.13 -13.49
CA TYR A 181 14.78 -12.84 -13.26
C TYR A 181 15.60 -12.93 -14.54
N ASN A 182 15.45 -14.03 -15.31
CA ASN A 182 16.18 -14.23 -16.56
C ASN A 182 15.79 -13.22 -17.65
N ALA A 183 14.59 -12.65 -17.56
CA ALA A 183 14.13 -11.57 -18.45
C ALA A 183 14.55 -10.18 -17.97
N GLY A 184 15.16 -10.06 -16.78
CA GLY A 184 15.59 -8.79 -16.20
C GLY A 184 14.43 -7.95 -15.62
N ILE A 185 13.26 -8.54 -15.39
CA ILE A 185 12.10 -7.83 -14.80
C ILE A 185 12.37 -7.54 -13.33
N THR A 186 12.36 -6.27 -12.98
CA THR A 186 12.55 -5.78 -11.62
C THR A 186 11.47 -6.30 -10.68
N MET A 187 11.89 -6.79 -9.50
CA MET A 187 11.00 -7.38 -8.52
C MET A 187 11.20 -6.77 -7.12
N ASN A 188 10.13 -6.73 -6.32
CA ASN A 188 10.19 -6.55 -4.87
C ASN A 188 9.57 -7.75 -4.17
N GLY A 189 10.12 -8.13 -3.02
CA GLY A 189 9.69 -9.30 -2.27
C GLY A 189 9.09 -8.99 -0.92
N GLN A 190 8.17 -9.84 -0.47
CA GLN A 190 7.61 -9.79 0.87
C GLN A 190 7.58 -11.18 1.48
N ILE A 191 7.92 -11.27 2.77
CA ILE A 191 7.76 -12.46 3.62
C ILE A 191 6.91 -12.08 4.82
N VAL A 192 5.70 -12.63 4.92
CA VAL A 192 4.92 -12.61 6.16
C VAL A 192 5.44 -13.71 7.05
N LEU A 193 6.10 -13.33 8.14
CA LEU A 193 6.75 -14.26 9.05
C LEU A 193 5.75 -14.80 10.07
N CYS A 194 5.67 -16.13 10.18
CA CYS A 194 4.81 -16.86 11.08
C CYS A 194 5.68 -17.67 12.05
N LYS A 195 5.59 -17.37 13.36
CA LYS A 195 6.37 -18.02 14.41
C LYS A 195 6.21 -19.54 14.38
N GLY A 196 7.34 -20.28 14.38
CA GLY A 196 7.38 -21.72 14.33
C GLY A 196 6.96 -22.34 12.99
N VAL A 197 6.87 -21.53 11.91
CA VAL A 197 6.46 -22.00 10.58
C VAL A 197 7.53 -21.70 9.55
N ASN A 198 7.80 -20.44 9.24
CA ASN A 198 8.79 -19.99 8.24
C ASN A 198 9.87 -19.08 8.84
N ASP A 199 10.00 -19.04 10.15
CA ASP A 199 11.08 -18.38 10.89
C ASP A 199 12.34 -19.26 11.06
N GLY A 200 13.35 -18.77 11.71
CA GLY A 200 14.60 -19.49 11.99
C GLY A 200 15.29 -20.02 10.73
N ASP A 201 15.49 -21.34 10.65
CA ASP A 201 16.20 -21.99 9.53
C ASP A 201 15.45 -21.87 8.19
N GLU A 202 14.12 -21.82 8.21
CA GLU A 202 13.32 -21.62 6.99
C GLU A 202 13.43 -20.18 6.47
N LEU A 203 13.51 -19.19 7.36
CA LEU A 203 13.82 -17.82 6.98
C LEU A 203 15.23 -17.74 6.40
N GLU A 204 16.23 -18.36 7.05
CA GLU A 204 17.61 -18.43 6.58
C GLU A 204 17.69 -18.97 5.16
N TYR A 205 17.07 -20.11 4.92
CA TYR A 205 17.00 -20.74 3.59
C TYR A 205 16.34 -19.80 2.57
N SER A 206 15.25 -19.13 2.95
CA SER A 206 14.55 -18.22 2.05
C SER A 206 15.41 -17.00 1.69
N LEU A 207 16.09 -16.40 2.67
CA LEU A 207 16.97 -15.26 2.42
C LEU A 207 18.18 -15.63 1.56
N GLU A 208 18.78 -16.81 1.76
CA GLU A 208 19.84 -17.32 0.90
C GLU A 208 19.37 -17.45 -0.55
N LYS A 209 18.20 -18.07 -0.78
CA LYS A 209 17.66 -18.25 -2.13
C LYS A 209 17.30 -16.92 -2.80
N LEU A 210 16.64 -16.01 -2.07
CA LEU A 210 16.24 -14.71 -2.59
C LEU A 210 17.45 -13.81 -2.91
N SER A 211 18.51 -13.89 -2.12
CA SER A 211 19.74 -13.13 -2.37
C SER A 211 20.43 -13.45 -3.71
N ALA A 212 20.15 -14.63 -4.28
CA ALA A 212 20.65 -15.02 -5.58
C ALA A 212 20.01 -14.24 -6.75
N TYR A 213 18.83 -13.66 -6.54
CA TYR A 213 18.13 -12.85 -7.53
C TYR A 213 18.52 -11.36 -7.50
N ALA A 214 19.31 -10.93 -6.52
CA ALA A 214 19.78 -9.55 -6.48
C ALA A 214 20.77 -9.25 -7.63
N PRO A 215 20.78 -8.04 -8.23
CA PRO A 215 19.96 -6.87 -7.88
C PRO A 215 18.62 -6.77 -8.62
N VAL A 216 18.23 -7.75 -9.47
CA VAL A 216 16.96 -7.75 -10.21
C VAL A 216 15.78 -7.82 -9.23
N LEU A 217 15.88 -8.66 -8.19
CA LEU A 217 15.08 -8.52 -7.00
C LEU A 217 15.72 -7.41 -6.15
N GLN A 218 15.07 -6.24 -6.11
CA GLN A 218 15.65 -5.04 -5.51
C GLN A 218 15.63 -5.06 -3.99
N SER A 219 14.55 -5.59 -3.42
CA SER A 219 14.36 -5.60 -1.96
C SER A 219 13.45 -6.72 -1.50
N VAL A 220 13.61 -7.13 -0.25
CA VAL A 220 12.73 -8.09 0.43
C VAL A 220 12.33 -7.54 1.80
N SER A 221 11.05 -7.33 2.03
CA SER A 221 10.53 -7.00 3.36
C SER A 221 10.19 -8.25 4.16
N VAL A 222 10.49 -8.23 5.44
CA VAL A 222 10.07 -9.25 6.41
C VAL A 222 9.15 -8.59 7.42
N VAL A 223 7.87 -9.01 7.43
CA VAL A 223 6.83 -8.45 8.29
C VAL A 223 6.26 -9.50 9.23
N PRO A 224 5.95 -9.18 10.50
CA PRO A 224 5.33 -10.16 11.39
C PRO A 224 3.88 -10.40 11.00
N VAL A 225 3.38 -11.61 11.22
CA VAL A 225 1.98 -11.94 10.97
C VAL A 225 1.04 -11.18 11.90
N GLY A 226 0.04 -10.50 11.35
CA GLY A 226 -1.04 -9.88 12.10
C GLY A 226 -2.08 -10.91 12.56
N LEU A 227 -2.46 -10.87 13.83
CA LEU A 227 -3.36 -11.86 14.46
C LEU A 227 -4.54 -11.15 15.13
N THR A 228 -5.73 -11.25 14.52
CA THR A 228 -6.96 -10.72 15.11
C THR A 228 -7.56 -11.70 16.14
N LYS A 229 -8.57 -11.24 16.87
CA LYS A 229 -9.35 -12.11 17.77
C LYS A 229 -10.30 -13.09 17.05
N TYR A 230 -10.49 -12.93 15.75
CA TYR A 230 -11.44 -13.73 14.93
C TYR A 230 -10.79 -14.95 14.26
N ARG A 231 -9.86 -15.59 14.95
CA ARG A 231 -9.11 -16.76 14.43
C ARG A 231 -9.70 -18.12 14.79
N LYS A 232 -10.93 -18.17 15.28
CA LYS A 232 -11.55 -19.46 15.65
C LYS A 232 -11.69 -20.36 14.41
N GLY A 233 -11.09 -21.54 14.46
CA GLY A 233 -11.13 -22.53 13.37
C GLY A 233 -10.05 -22.33 12.29
N LEU A 234 -9.25 -21.29 12.36
CA LEU A 234 -8.08 -21.08 11.50
C LEU A 234 -6.85 -21.79 12.06
N TYR A 235 -5.81 -21.91 11.22
CA TYR A 235 -4.52 -22.48 11.64
C TYR A 235 -3.98 -21.75 12.87
N PRO A 236 -3.57 -22.47 13.93
CA PRO A 236 -3.07 -21.83 15.14
C PRO A 236 -1.71 -21.18 14.90
N LEU A 237 -1.67 -19.86 14.99
CA LEU A 237 -0.46 -19.05 14.92
C LEU A 237 -0.27 -18.31 16.24
N GLU A 238 0.98 -18.14 16.63
CA GLU A 238 1.37 -17.39 17.82
C GLU A 238 2.03 -16.06 17.44
N PRO A 239 1.83 -14.99 18.22
CA PRO A 239 2.54 -13.74 18.01
C PRO A 239 4.00 -13.90 18.41
N PHE A 240 4.86 -13.09 17.79
CA PHE A 240 6.24 -12.95 18.22
C PHE A 240 6.34 -12.14 19.51
N ASN A 241 7.35 -12.44 20.30
CA ASN A 241 7.71 -11.66 21.48
C ASN A 241 9.05 -10.93 21.27
N LYS A 242 9.54 -10.21 22.28
CA LYS A 242 10.77 -9.43 22.23
C LYS A 242 11.99 -10.29 21.85
N GLU A 243 12.14 -11.43 22.48
CA GLU A 243 13.26 -12.35 22.25
C GLU A 243 13.24 -12.95 20.84
N ASP A 244 12.06 -13.19 20.32
CA ASP A 244 11.87 -13.65 18.93
C ASP A 244 12.26 -12.55 17.94
N ALA A 245 11.82 -11.31 18.19
CA ALA A 245 12.15 -10.15 17.35
C ALA A 245 13.66 -9.88 17.31
N GLU A 246 14.36 -9.99 18.43
CA GLU A 246 15.81 -9.86 18.50
C GLU A 246 16.52 -10.89 17.61
N LYS A 247 16.03 -12.13 17.56
CA LYS A 247 16.59 -13.17 16.69
C LYS A 247 16.37 -12.86 15.22
N VAL A 248 15.15 -12.45 14.86
CA VAL A 248 14.79 -12.06 13.48
C VAL A 248 15.65 -10.88 13.02
N LEU A 249 15.75 -9.83 13.83
CA LEU A 249 16.58 -8.67 13.51
C LEU A 249 18.06 -9.04 13.35
N SER A 250 18.59 -9.88 14.24
CA SER A 250 19.99 -10.34 14.16
C SER A 250 20.24 -11.13 12.86
N GLN A 251 19.28 -11.93 12.40
CA GLN A 251 19.35 -12.69 11.17
C GLN A 251 19.33 -11.75 9.95
N ILE A 252 18.39 -10.81 9.91
CA ILE A 252 18.27 -9.81 8.85
C ILE A 252 19.54 -8.96 8.76
N GLN A 253 20.03 -8.42 9.88
CA GLN A 253 21.23 -7.57 9.90
C GLN A 253 22.49 -8.30 9.44
N ARG A 254 22.59 -9.60 9.69
CA ARG A 254 23.69 -10.40 9.14
C ARG A 254 23.60 -10.48 7.62
N TRP A 255 22.44 -10.70 7.06
CA TRP A 255 22.22 -10.72 5.61
C TRP A 255 22.43 -9.34 4.97
N GLN A 256 21.99 -8.28 5.63
CA GLN A 256 22.26 -6.91 5.17
C GLN A 256 23.75 -6.63 4.99
N LYS A 257 24.60 -7.09 5.93
CA LYS A 257 26.05 -6.97 5.78
C LYS A 257 26.57 -7.72 4.56
N ILE A 258 26.11 -8.95 4.35
CA ILE A 258 26.51 -9.77 3.21
C ILE A 258 26.13 -9.08 1.89
N MET A 259 24.91 -8.55 1.83
CA MET A 259 24.38 -7.91 0.62
C MET A 259 25.06 -6.55 0.37
N MET A 260 25.34 -5.80 1.42
CA MET A 260 26.09 -4.55 1.34
C MET A 260 27.51 -4.78 0.82
N GLU A 261 28.23 -5.81 1.32
CA GLU A 261 29.57 -6.17 0.82
C GLU A 261 29.55 -6.62 -0.64
N LYS A 262 28.49 -7.30 -1.08
CA LYS A 262 28.40 -7.88 -2.42
C LYS A 262 27.84 -6.94 -3.48
N TYR A 263 26.81 -6.15 -3.13
CA TYR A 263 26.02 -5.36 -4.06
C TYR A 263 25.91 -3.88 -3.69
N GLY A 264 26.34 -3.47 -2.48
CA GLY A 264 26.21 -2.09 -2.01
C GLY A 264 24.79 -1.69 -1.62
N ILE A 265 23.92 -2.64 -1.33
CA ILE A 265 22.52 -2.46 -0.90
C ILE A 265 22.23 -3.31 0.34
N HIS A 266 21.31 -2.89 1.19
CA HIS A 266 20.88 -3.69 2.35
C HIS A 266 19.99 -4.86 1.93
N PHE A 267 19.17 -4.68 0.90
CA PHE A 267 18.36 -5.70 0.24
C PHE A 267 17.23 -6.28 1.08
N ILE A 268 17.49 -6.69 2.33
CA ILE A 268 16.50 -7.31 3.23
C ILE A 268 16.16 -6.31 4.32
N HIS A 269 14.87 -5.99 4.46
CA HIS A 269 14.41 -5.00 5.40
C HIS A 269 13.39 -5.58 6.37
N ALA A 270 13.61 -5.34 7.66
CA ALA A 270 12.64 -5.61 8.71
C ALA A 270 11.63 -4.45 8.77
N SER A 271 10.33 -4.75 8.91
CA SER A 271 9.35 -3.71 9.20
C SER A 271 9.64 -3.02 10.53
N ASP A 272 9.18 -1.78 10.69
CA ASP A 272 9.36 -0.98 11.91
C ASP A 272 8.85 -1.70 13.16
N GLU A 273 7.83 -2.54 13.01
CA GLU A 273 7.25 -3.33 14.09
C GLU A 273 8.27 -4.27 14.76
N TRP A 274 9.22 -4.83 14.01
CA TRP A 274 10.27 -5.68 14.59
C TRP A 274 11.17 -4.91 15.55
N TYR A 275 11.58 -3.69 15.18
CA TYR A 275 12.40 -2.84 16.03
C TYR A 275 11.66 -2.41 17.29
N ILE A 276 10.37 -2.05 17.14
CA ILE A 276 9.53 -1.68 18.28
C ILE A 276 9.32 -2.86 19.23
N LEU A 277 9.04 -4.05 18.68
CA LEU A 277 8.85 -5.27 19.46
C LEU A 277 10.12 -5.69 20.22
N ALA A 278 11.29 -5.50 19.59
CA ALA A 278 12.60 -5.74 20.19
C ALA A 278 13.04 -4.63 21.17
N ASP A 279 12.30 -3.53 21.27
CA ASP A 279 12.68 -2.32 22.03
C ASP A 279 14.02 -1.77 21.56
N ARG A 280 14.22 -1.69 20.23
CA ARG A 280 15.42 -1.19 19.55
C ARG A 280 15.12 0.10 18.80
N GLU A 281 16.15 0.91 18.62
CA GLU A 281 16.07 2.08 17.76
C GLU A 281 15.91 1.67 16.29
N LEU A 282 15.16 2.49 15.54
CA LEU A 282 14.99 2.31 14.09
C LEU A 282 16.33 2.58 13.37
N PRO A 283 16.61 1.89 12.26
CA PRO A 283 17.78 2.17 11.42
C PRO A 283 17.85 3.64 11.00
N TYR A 284 19.03 4.08 10.59
CA TYR A 284 19.20 5.39 9.96
C TYR A 284 18.63 5.39 8.54
N GLU A 285 18.41 6.58 8.00
CA GLU A 285 17.75 6.79 6.70
C GLU A 285 18.47 6.07 5.55
N ASP A 286 19.78 6.11 5.53
CA ASP A 286 20.64 5.47 4.52
C ASP A 286 20.59 3.94 4.55
N GLU A 287 20.08 3.33 5.61
CA GLU A 287 19.93 1.87 5.72
C GLU A 287 18.63 1.34 5.05
N TYR A 288 17.76 2.22 4.52
CA TYR A 288 16.50 1.82 3.89
C TYR A 288 16.56 1.76 2.36
N ASP A 289 17.72 1.99 1.72
CA ASP A 289 17.92 1.91 0.27
C ASP A 289 16.89 2.71 -0.54
N GLY A 290 16.47 3.89 -0.04
CA GLY A 290 15.48 4.75 -0.69
C GLY A 290 14.02 4.37 -0.40
N TYR A 291 13.76 3.62 0.66
CA TYR A 291 12.41 3.30 1.16
C TYR A 291 11.52 2.49 0.20
N LEU A 292 12.08 1.53 -0.54
CA LEU A 292 11.37 0.70 -1.50
C LEU A 292 10.20 -0.12 -0.91
N GLN A 293 10.12 -0.24 0.41
CA GLN A 293 9.19 -1.13 1.11
C GLN A 293 8.29 -0.38 2.11
N LEU A 294 8.05 0.93 1.91
CA LEU A 294 7.22 1.75 2.82
C LEU A 294 5.84 1.14 3.09
N GLU A 295 5.18 0.63 2.04
CA GLU A 295 3.84 0.04 2.16
C GLU A 295 3.81 -1.22 3.05
N ASN A 296 4.97 -1.87 3.25
CA ASN A 296 5.15 -2.98 4.17
C ASN A 296 5.55 -2.53 5.59
N GLY A 297 5.42 -1.25 5.90
CA GLY A 297 5.78 -0.69 7.20
C GLY A 297 7.29 -0.65 7.45
N VAL A 298 8.10 -0.58 6.40
CA VAL A 298 9.57 -0.50 6.48
C VAL A 298 10.01 0.96 6.38
N GLY A 299 10.51 1.52 7.48
CA GLY A 299 11.06 2.87 7.51
C GLY A 299 10.03 4.00 7.55
N MET A 300 8.74 3.70 7.67
CA MET A 300 7.69 4.74 7.73
C MET A 300 7.92 5.73 8.87
N LEU A 301 8.29 5.24 10.04
CA LEU A 301 8.52 6.08 11.21
C LEU A 301 9.81 6.89 11.10
N ARG A 302 10.84 6.34 10.44
CA ARG A 302 12.08 7.08 10.18
C ARG A 302 11.85 8.20 9.16
N LEU A 303 11.19 7.90 8.07
CA LEU A 303 10.85 8.90 7.04
C LEU A 303 10.02 10.04 7.65
N LEU A 304 8.98 9.70 8.42
CA LEU A 304 8.17 10.70 9.13
C LEU A 304 9.02 11.57 10.06
N GLU A 305 9.99 10.98 10.78
CA GLU A 305 10.91 11.72 11.66
C GLU A 305 11.78 12.70 10.87
N THR A 306 12.36 12.25 9.76
CA THR A 306 13.19 13.08 8.88
C THR A 306 12.39 14.27 8.35
N GLU A 307 11.22 14.02 7.77
CA GLU A 307 10.36 15.07 7.21
C GLU A 307 9.86 16.07 8.26
N VAL A 308 9.53 15.60 9.47
CA VAL A 308 9.19 16.50 10.59
C VAL A 308 10.35 17.42 10.93
N LYS A 309 11.58 16.88 11.01
CA LYS A 309 12.79 17.67 11.31
C LYS A 309 13.07 18.70 10.22
N GLU A 310 13.08 18.28 8.97
CA GLU A 310 13.30 19.16 7.80
C GLU A 310 12.25 20.28 7.75
N THR A 311 10.98 19.94 7.94
CA THR A 311 9.90 20.93 7.99
C THR A 311 10.13 21.93 9.10
N LEU A 312 10.49 21.46 10.29
CA LEU A 312 10.75 22.35 11.44
C LEU A 312 11.98 23.23 11.21
N GLU A 313 13.02 22.77 10.52
CA GLU A 313 14.20 23.59 10.20
C GLU A 313 13.82 24.84 9.37
N GLY A 314 12.86 24.71 8.45
CA GLY A 314 12.35 25.81 7.63
C GLY A 314 11.41 26.79 8.35
N LEU A 315 11.03 26.51 9.61
CA LEU A 315 10.06 27.31 10.37
C LEU A 315 10.74 28.09 11.50
N SER A 316 10.37 29.36 11.68
CA SER A 316 10.92 30.20 12.75
C SER A 316 10.29 29.95 14.13
N GLY A 317 9.09 29.36 14.15
CA GLY A 317 8.28 29.24 15.37
C GLY A 317 7.62 30.56 15.79
N ASP A 318 6.63 30.47 16.67
CA ASP A 318 5.94 31.62 17.26
C ASP A 318 5.11 31.19 18.50
N ASP A 319 4.41 32.17 19.11
CA ASP A 319 3.61 31.98 20.33
C ASP A 319 2.13 31.67 20.04
N ARG A 320 1.80 31.14 18.83
CA ARG A 320 0.43 30.77 18.48
C ARG A 320 -0.14 29.75 19.46
N LYS A 321 -1.42 29.93 19.76
CA LYS A 321 -2.16 29.01 20.63
C LYS A 321 -3.00 28.09 19.75
N VAL A 322 -2.76 26.79 19.82
CA VAL A 322 -3.57 25.76 19.17
C VAL A 322 -3.83 24.66 20.17
N THR A 323 -5.07 24.27 20.29
CA THR A 323 -5.49 23.16 21.16
C THR A 323 -6.11 22.06 20.33
N GLY A 324 -5.94 20.83 20.76
CA GLY A 324 -6.51 19.68 20.08
C GLY A 324 -5.97 18.38 20.64
N ARG A 325 -6.19 17.28 19.92
CA ARG A 325 -5.71 15.96 20.33
C ARG A 325 -5.36 15.14 19.10
N ILE A 326 -4.35 14.30 19.19
CA ILE A 326 -4.06 13.26 18.18
C ILE A 326 -4.55 11.92 18.71
N ALA A 327 -5.27 11.16 17.86
CA ALA A 327 -5.60 9.77 18.12
C ALA A 327 -4.85 8.87 17.11
N THR A 328 -4.12 7.87 17.62
CA THR A 328 -3.32 6.98 16.81
C THR A 328 -3.17 5.60 17.45
N GLY A 329 -2.68 4.62 16.71
CA GLY A 329 -2.46 3.27 17.20
C GLY A 329 -1.30 3.13 18.18
N LYS A 330 -1.26 2.00 18.87
CA LYS A 330 -0.30 1.72 19.94
C LYS A 330 1.15 1.80 19.48
N LEU A 331 1.45 1.32 18.25
CA LEU A 331 2.82 1.34 17.71
C LEU A 331 3.31 2.76 17.44
N ALA A 332 2.49 3.60 16.82
CA ALA A 332 2.88 4.94 16.41
C ALA A 332 2.88 5.97 17.56
N ALA A 333 2.05 5.79 18.58
CA ALA A 333 1.84 6.77 19.63
C ALA A 333 3.11 7.28 20.33
N PRO A 334 4.09 6.45 20.70
CA PRO A 334 5.35 6.92 21.31
C PRO A 334 6.14 7.85 20.39
N PHE A 335 6.21 7.54 19.10
CA PHE A 335 6.92 8.31 18.09
C PHE A 335 6.22 9.64 17.82
N ILE A 336 4.92 9.60 17.57
CA ILE A 336 4.12 10.82 17.39
C ILE A 336 4.25 11.74 18.64
N THR A 337 4.24 11.17 19.85
CA THR A 337 4.45 11.95 21.07
C THR A 337 5.82 12.64 21.09
N ARG A 338 6.87 11.97 20.60
CA ARG A 338 8.20 12.54 20.47
C ARG A 338 8.20 13.69 19.46
N TYR A 339 7.56 13.51 18.31
CA TYR A 339 7.49 14.56 17.27
C TYR A 339 6.70 15.77 17.73
N ILE A 340 5.61 15.58 18.46
CA ILE A 340 4.87 16.71 19.08
C ILE A 340 5.76 17.51 20.04
N LYS A 341 6.60 16.84 20.83
CA LYS A 341 7.56 17.54 21.71
C LYS A 341 8.59 18.35 20.92
N GLU A 342 9.06 17.86 19.77
CA GLU A 342 9.95 18.64 18.92
C GLU A 342 9.24 19.88 18.34
N ILE A 343 8.00 19.74 17.88
CA ILE A 343 7.17 20.86 17.43
C ILE A 343 6.99 21.91 18.54
N GLN A 344 6.72 21.46 19.76
CA GLN A 344 6.52 22.34 20.91
C GLN A 344 7.76 23.15 21.31
N LYS A 345 8.97 22.73 20.93
CA LYS A 345 10.18 23.56 21.14
C LYS A 345 10.14 24.87 20.34
N LYS A 346 9.49 24.88 19.18
CA LYS A 346 9.29 26.07 18.32
C LYS A 346 7.93 26.75 18.53
N TYR A 347 6.94 26.01 19.00
CA TYR A 347 5.55 26.47 19.21
C TYR A 347 5.08 26.11 20.63
N PRO A 348 5.59 26.79 21.69
CA PRO A 348 5.41 26.35 23.07
C PRO A 348 3.95 26.40 23.59
N ASN A 349 3.08 27.16 22.91
CA ASN A 349 1.68 27.26 23.25
C ASN A 349 0.74 26.31 22.48
N VAL A 350 1.31 25.41 21.65
CA VAL A 350 0.57 24.33 21.00
C VAL A 350 0.35 23.19 21.99
N GLN A 351 -0.91 22.85 22.26
CA GLN A 351 -1.33 21.83 23.21
C GLN A 351 -2.09 20.72 22.48
N ILE A 352 -1.35 19.75 21.92
CA ILE A 352 -1.89 18.63 21.16
C ILE A 352 -1.37 17.31 21.76
N PRO A 353 -1.95 16.84 22.89
CA PRO A 353 -1.58 15.55 23.45
C PRO A 353 -1.96 14.39 22.51
N VAL A 354 -1.14 13.33 22.56
CA VAL A 354 -1.37 12.09 21.81
C VAL A 354 -2.14 11.09 22.68
N THR A 355 -3.22 10.54 22.13
CA THR A 355 -4.00 9.47 22.76
C THR A 355 -3.80 8.20 21.99
N THR A 356 -3.30 7.19 22.67
CA THR A 356 -3.21 5.83 22.14
C THR A 356 -4.61 5.21 22.12
N ILE A 357 -5.03 4.75 20.96
CA ILE A 357 -6.28 4.01 20.79
C ILE A 357 -5.97 2.52 20.74
N GLU A 358 -6.59 1.78 21.61
CA GLU A 358 -6.53 0.33 21.64
C GLU A 358 -7.51 -0.25 20.62
N ASN A 359 -7.05 -1.14 19.77
CA ASN A 359 -7.91 -1.80 18.81
C ASN A 359 -8.72 -2.91 19.51
N ARG A 360 -9.93 -2.58 19.93
CA ARG A 360 -10.87 -3.53 20.56
C ARG A 360 -11.68 -4.27 19.52
N PHE A 361 -11.86 -3.68 18.35
CA PHE A 361 -12.64 -4.25 17.26
C PHE A 361 -11.97 -5.50 16.71
N PHE A 362 -10.70 -5.43 16.29
CA PHE A 362 -9.94 -6.58 15.79
C PHE A 362 -9.19 -7.35 16.88
N GLY A 363 -8.99 -6.74 18.05
CA GLY A 363 -8.26 -7.30 19.19
C GLY A 363 -6.95 -6.55 19.47
N GLU A 364 -6.55 -6.52 20.73
CA GLU A 364 -5.42 -5.73 21.28
C GLU A 364 -4.05 -6.07 20.68
N LYS A 365 -3.92 -7.21 19.99
CA LYS A 365 -2.71 -7.61 19.25
C LYS A 365 -2.56 -6.87 17.92
N ILE A 366 -3.62 -6.22 17.46
CA ILE A 366 -3.58 -5.35 16.29
C ILE A 366 -3.26 -3.95 16.78
N THR A 367 -2.08 -3.45 16.44
CA THR A 367 -1.48 -2.26 17.06
C THR A 367 -1.28 -1.11 16.09
N VAL A 368 -1.50 -1.35 14.80
CA VAL A 368 -1.36 -0.35 13.72
C VAL A 368 -2.54 0.61 13.69
N SER A 369 -2.29 1.84 13.29
CA SER A 369 -3.32 2.90 13.23
C SER A 369 -4.38 2.64 12.17
N GLY A 370 -3.99 2.10 11.01
CA GLY A 370 -4.89 1.92 9.87
C GLY A 370 -6.03 0.90 10.07
N LEU A 371 -5.97 0.10 11.14
CA LEU A 371 -7.01 -0.86 11.50
C LEU A 371 -7.89 -0.43 12.68
N ILE A 372 -7.73 0.81 13.17
CA ILE A 372 -8.60 1.39 14.20
C ILE A 372 -9.93 1.79 13.56
N THR A 373 -11.03 1.43 14.21
CA THR A 373 -12.39 1.70 13.74
C THR A 373 -12.95 3.00 14.33
N GLY A 374 -14.01 3.52 13.71
CA GLY A 374 -14.74 4.66 14.21
C GLY A 374 -15.33 4.39 15.60
N GLN A 375 -15.79 3.16 15.86
CA GLN A 375 -16.28 2.72 17.17
C GLN A 375 -15.18 2.76 18.24
N ASP A 376 -13.96 2.25 17.94
CA ASP A 376 -12.83 2.31 18.87
C ASP A 376 -12.48 3.76 19.24
N LEU A 377 -12.48 4.67 18.25
CA LEU A 377 -12.27 6.10 18.48
C LEU A 377 -13.37 6.71 19.34
N LYS A 378 -14.63 6.48 18.96
CA LYS A 378 -15.80 7.03 19.67
C LYS A 378 -15.83 6.62 21.13
N GLU A 379 -15.63 5.34 21.42
CA GLU A 379 -15.68 4.82 22.80
C GLU A 379 -14.54 5.35 23.67
N GLN A 380 -13.32 5.43 23.14
CA GLN A 380 -12.13 5.77 23.92
C GLN A 380 -11.87 7.28 24.01
N LEU A 381 -12.44 8.06 23.12
CA LEU A 381 -12.31 9.53 23.15
C LEU A 381 -13.52 10.24 23.79
N SER A 382 -14.65 9.54 23.96
CA SER A 382 -15.83 10.12 24.62
C SER A 382 -15.52 10.62 26.03
N GLY A 383 -15.87 11.87 26.28
CA GLY A 383 -15.66 12.52 27.61
C GLY A 383 -14.25 13.06 27.84
N LEU A 384 -13.34 12.91 26.89
CA LEU A 384 -12.02 13.56 26.94
C LEU A 384 -12.13 15.01 26.40
N ASP A 385 -11.26 15.87 26.90
CA ASP A 385 -11.05 17.17 26.29
C ASP A 385 -10.30 17.03 25.01
N LEU A 386 -10.96 17.28 23.88
CA LEU A 386 -10.39 17.16 22.53
C LEU A 386 -9.85 18.50 22.00
N GLY A 387 -10.06 19.60 22.71
CA GLY A 387 -9.67 20.94 22.26
C GLY A 387 -10.47 21.38 21.03
N GLU A 388 -9.84 22.17 20.17
CA GLU A 388 -10.47 22.72 18.96
C GLU A 388 -10.58 21.71 17.83
N LYS A 389 -9.74 20.65 17.85
CA LYS A 389 -9.68 19.63 16.78
C LYS A 389 -9.17 18.29 17.27
N LEU A 390 -9.64 17.23 16.60
CA LEU A 390 -9.10 15.89 16.70
C LEU A 390 -8.31 15.57 15.41
N LEU A 391 -7.05 15.21 15.53
CA LEU A 391 -6.19 14.79 14.43
C LEU A 391 -6.18 13.26 14.36
N ILE A 392 -6.44 12.70 13.18
CA ILE A 392 -6.35 11.27 12.90
C ILE A 392 -5.55 11.04 11.63
N PRO A 393 -4.76 9.96 11.51
CA PRO A 393 -4.08 9.64 10.26
C PRO A 393 -5.06 9.18 9.16
N CYS A 394 -4.79 9.56 7.93
CA CYS A 394 -5.60 9.19 6.76
C CYS A 394 -5.75 7.68 6.58
N SER A 395 -4.77 6.89 7.04
CA SER A 395 -4.80 5.42 6.97
C SER A 395 -5.95 4.77 7.75
N MET A 396 -6.63 5.49 8.65
CA MET A 396 -7.83 4.98 9.32
C MET A 396 -9.07 4.97 8.43
N LEU A 397 -9.04 5.68 7.30
CA LEU A 397 -10.18 5.84 6.41
C LEU A 397 -9.97 5.06 5.10
N LYS A 398 -11.08 4.68 4.47
CA LYS A 398 -11.07 4.13 3.12
C LYS A 398 -10.52 5.19 2.14
N GLY A 399 -9.69 4.79 1.21
CA GLY A 399 -9.17 5.69 0.17
C GLY A 399 -10.30 6.43 -0.54
N ASP A 400 -10.15 7.73 -0.74
CA ASP A 400 -11.10 8.64 -1.39
C ASP A 400 -12.49 8.76 -0.74
N GLU A 401 -12.74 8.08 0.37
CA GLU A 401 -13.99 8.14 1.12
C GLU A 401 -13.72 8.44 2.60
N GLU A 402 -14.60 9.21 3.23
CA GLU A 402 -14.51 9.57 4.65
C GLU A 402 -15.24 8.52 5.53
N ILE A 403 -14.87 7.23 5.35
CA ILE A 403 -15.53 6.08 6.01
C ILE A 403 -14.47 5.19 6.67
N PHE A 404 -14.70 4.83 7.93
CA PHE A 404 -13.89 3.87 8.69
C PHE A 404 -14.17 2.42 8.25
N LEU A 405 -13.38 1.47 8.76
CA LEU A 405 -13.55 0.05 8.46
C LEU A 405 -14.89 -0.54 8.93
N ASP A 406 -15.47 0.02 9.99
CA ASP A 406 -16.77 -0.37 10.57
C ASP A 406 -17.96 0.42 9.98
N ASP A 407 -17.79 1.02 8.82
CA ASP A 407 -18.76 1.82 8.08
C ASP A 407 -19.23 3.11 8.77
N MET A 408 -18.67 3.45 9.94
CA MET A 408 -18.88 4.75 10.54
C MET A 408 -18.28 5.84 9.65
N THR A 409 -19.01 6.88 9.36
CA THR A 409 -18.51 8.04 8.62
C THR A 409 -17.74 9.00 9.52
N LEU A 410 -16.80 9.74 8.93
CA LEU A 410 -16.07 10.80 9.62
C LEU A 410 -17.03 11.84 10.25
N LYS A 411 -18.11 12.14 9.52
CA LYS A 411 -19.16 13.06 9.97
C LYS A 411 -19.88 12.53 11.24
N GLU A 412 -20.28 11.27 11.24
CA GLU A 412 -20.93 10.65 12.41
C GLU A 412 -20.02 10.65 13.64
N LEU A 413 -18.71 10.38 13.44
CA LEU A 413 -17.74 10.44 14.53
C LEU A 413 -17.56 11.88 15.04
N SER A 414 -17.45 12.87 14.14
CA SER A 414 -17.34 14.29 14.49
C SER A 414 -18.54 14.78 15.28
N GLU A 415 -19.76 14.42 14.86
CA GLU A 415 -21.01 14.75 15.56
C GLU A 415 -21.07 14.09 16.96
N ALA A 416 -20.66 12.82 17.06
CA ALA A 416 -20.65 12.07 18.32
C ALA A 416 -19.65 12.65 19.34
N LEU A 417 -18.48 13.06 18.88
CA LEU A 417 -17.42 13.64 19.72
C LEU A 417 -17.55 15.17 19.89
N LYS A 418 -18.42 15.81 19.12
CA LYS A 418 -18.64 17.27 19.11
C LYS A 418 -17.37 18.08 18.89
N THR A 419 -16.51 17.59 18.01
CA THR A 419 -15.24 18.22 17.67
C THR A 419 -14.99 18.11 16.16
N GLU A 420 -14.27 19.07 15.59
CA GLU A 420 -13.80 18.97 14.23
C GLU A 420 -12.72 17.91 14.12
N ILE A 421 -12.80 17.04 13.08
CA ILE A 421 -11.79 16.02 12.82
C ILE A 421 -10.97 16.46 11.62
N VAL A 422 -9.66 16.50 11.80
CA VAL A 422 -8.68 16.83 10.77
C VAL A 422 -7.94 15.55 10.38
N ILE A 423 -8.04 15.20 9.12
CA ILE A 423 -7.29 14.07 8.54
C ILE A 423 -5.87 14.55 8.28
N VAL A 424 -4.89 13.83 8.81
CA VAL A 424 -3.47 14.08 8.62
C VAL A 424 -2.96 13.09 7.57
N ASP A 425 -2.37 13.58 6.51
CA ASP A 425 -1.75 12.75 5.49
C ASP A 425 -0.45 12.11 6.01
N THR A 426 0.20 11.27 5.19
CA THR A 426 1.32 10.42 5.63
C THR A 426 2.62 11.18 5.87
N GLY A 427 2.75 12.42 5.37
CA GLY A 427 3.97 13.20 5.39
C GLY A 427 4.25 13.90 6.74
N GLY A 428 5.53 14.07 7.07
CA GLY A 428 5.95 14.81 8.25
C GLY A 428 5.58 16.29 8.20
N ARG A 429 5.59 16.87 6.99
CA ARG A 429 5.11 18.22 6.76
C ARG A 429 3.62 18.36 7.09
N ASP A 430 2.80 17.40 6.64
CA ASP A 430 1.36 17.41 6.89
C ASP A 430 1.07 17.31 8.38
N LEU A 431 1.81 16.48 9.11
CA LEU A 431 1.71 16.37 10.54
C LEU A 431 2.05 17.72 11.23
N VAL A 432 3.17 18.36 10.87
CA VAL A 432 3.57 19.65 11.45
C VAL A 432 2.52 20.70 11.15
N GLU A 433 2.09 20.84 9.90
CA GLU A 433 1.08 21.83 9.49
C GLU A 433 -0.27 21.58 10.18
N ALA A 434 -0.70 20.33 10.29
CA ALA A 434 -1.93 19.99 11.01
C ALA A 434 -1.86 20.30 12.50
N VAL A 435 -0.69 20.16 13.12
CA VAL A 435 -0.48 20.43 14.55
C VAL A 435 -0.48 21.93 14.83
N ILE A 436 0.26 22.73 14.05
CA ILE A 436 0.49 24.15 14.34
C ILE A 436 -0.59 25.11 13.84
N ASN A 437 -1.42 24.70 12.89
CA ASN A 437 -2.47 25.55 12.33
C ASN A 437 -3.82 25.26 13.00
N PRO A 438 -4.69 26.28 13.18
CA PRO A 438 -6.07 26.05 13.59
C PRO A 438 -6.81 25.22 12.53
N PRO A 439 -7.94 24.57 12.89
CA PRO A 439 -8.72 23.81 11.94
C PRO A 439 -9.12 24.68 10.73
N LYS A 440 -8.98 24.13 9.54
CA LYS A 440 -9.42 24.82 8.30
C LYS A 440 -10.86 24.42 8.04
N HIS A 441 -11.79 25.36 8.01
CA HIS A 441 -13.22 25.16 7.73
C HIS A 441 -13.55 24.68 6.31
N LYS A 442 -12.67 23.92 5.65
CA LYS A 442 -12.99 23.24 4.38
C LYS A 442 -12.23 21.91 4.30
N PRO A 443 -12.90 20.83 3.86
CA PRO A 443 -12.19 19.61 3.56
C PRO A 443 -11.11 19.91 2.54
N THR A 444 -9.88 19.56 2.84
CA THR A 444 -8.76 19.67 1.88
C THR A 444 -9.07 18.69 0.74
N ARG A 445 -9.49 19.19 -0.41
CA ARG A 445 -9.65 18.38 -1.60
C ARG A 445 -8.29 17.74 -1.91
N ARG A 446 -8.19 16.42 -1.79
CA ARG A 446 -7.18 15.61 -2.44
C ARG A 446 -7.30 15.75 -3.97
N ARG A 447 -6.84 16.89 -4.51
CA ARG A 447 -6.77 17.13 -5.93
C ARG A 447 -5.56 17.97 -6.21
N GLN A 448 -4.34 17.39 -6.13
CA GLN A 448 -3.14 18.02 -6.73
C GLN A 448 -1.88 17.12 -6.72
N ILE A 449 -1.99 15.82 -6.43
CA ILE A 449 -0.81 14.94 -6.50
C ILE A 449 -0.68 14.25 -7.87
N TYR A 450 -1.67 14.35 -8.75
CA TYR A 450 -1.62 13.73 -10.09
C TYR A 450 -1.04 14.61 -11.21
N GLU A 451 -0.76 15.90 -10.96
CA GLU A 451 -0.31 16.83 -12.03
C GLU A 451 1.16 17.26 -11.98
N GLN A 452 2.00 16.72 -11.09
CA GLN A 452 3.41 17.17 -11.01
C GLN A 452 4.48 16.07 -10.91
N THR A 453 4.21 14.84 -11.31
CA THR A 453 5.27 13.81 -11.43
C THR A 453 5.17 13.03 -12.73
N SER A 454 5.11 13.73 -13.86
CA SER A 454 5.59 13.24 -15.15
C SER A 454 7.01 13.76 -15.41
N SER A 455 7.88 13.61 -14.44
CA SER A 455 9.33 13.68 -14.65
C SER A 455 10.02 13.13 -13.41
N SER A 456 10.56 11.93 -13.57
CA SER A 456 11.57 11.27 -12.75
C SER A 456 11.28 11.14 -11.24
N ASP A 457 11.24 9.90 -10.83
CA ASP A 457 11.43 9.33 -9.50
C ASP A 457 10.19 9.03 -8.64
N SER A 458 9.91 7.73 -8.64
CA SER A 458 9.49 6.83 -7.56
C SER A 458 9.10 7.48 -6.23
N GLY A 459 7.85 7.37 -5.84
CA GLY A 459 7.41 7.60 -4.47
C GLY A 459 5.99 8.11 -4.35
N LYS A 460 5.00 7.35 -4.81
CA LYS A 460 3.60 7.65 -4.48
C LYS A 460 3.18 6.85 -3.26
N ALA A 461 3.25 7.47 -2.08
CA ALA A 461 2.49 7.00 -0.94
C ALA A 461 1.03 7.43 -1.13
N GLU A 462 0.21 6.57 -1.70
CA GLU A 462 -1.24 6.71 -1.58
C GLU A 462 -1.67 6.21 -0.21
N CYS A 463 -2.61 6.92 0.44
CA CYS A 463 -3.33 6.43 1.61
C CYS A 463 -4.18 5.22 1.20
N ARG A 464 -3.59 4.04 1.17
CA ARG A 464 -4.27 2.80 0.81
C ARG A 464 -4.77 2.09 2.06
N GLN A 465 -5.96 1.53 1.97
CA GLN A 465 -6.37 0.51 2.93
C GLN A 465 -5.30 -0.57 2.96
N ILE A 466 -4.73 -0.77 4.14
CA ILE A 466 -3.67 -1.73 4.36
C ILE A 466 -4.19 -3.13 4.05
N HIS A 467 -3.82 -3.66 2.89
CA HIS A 467 -3.85 -5.11 2.63
C HIS A 467 -2.53 -5.77 3.07
N SER A 468 -1.68 -5.04 3.76
CA SER A 468 -0.51 -5.60 4.43
C SER A 468 -0.88 -5.84 5.88
N VAL A 469 -0.89 -7.08 6.20
CA VAL A 469 -0.96 -7.71 7.51
C VAL A 469 -0.28 -6.94 8.60
#